data_b14d0fd54c96be0c64be0f16c650780b
#
_entry.id   b14d0fd54c96be0c64be0f16c650780b
#
_cell.length_a   1.000
_cell.length_b   1.000
_cell.length_c   1.000
_cell.angle_alpha   90.00
_cell.angle_beta   90.00
_cell.angle_gamma   90.00
#
_symmetry.space_group_name_H-M   'P 1'
#
loop_
_entity.id
_entity.type
_entity.pdbx_description
1 polymer ?
#
loop_
_entity_poly.entity_id
_entity_poly.type
_entity_poly.pdbx_seq_one_letter_code
_entity_poly.pdbx_strand_id
1 'polypeptide(L)'
;LHVTRAEIDCPAGTDIHSEEVYNKSVENFKMFQDKGWLVQDPEAKFYIYAQTMEGRTQYGIVGCAACEDYMNGVIKKHELTRPDKEEDRMVLTRYVNANLEPVFFAYRAVPEIDAIVEDIVKNQKADYDFVAEDGFGHHFWAINCPETNKRLEELFATKVPNTYVADGHHRTAAAARIGAEYTAKNPNHTGKEEYNFFMAVHFPDHQLKIIDYNRVVKDLNGLTEAQLLEKLNAHFEVKEMGTEIYHPAKLHEFSMYLGGKWYRLTAKAGSYDDNDPIGVLDVTILSKHVLADILDIQDLRTSKRIDFVGGIRGLGELKKRVDSGEMKVALALYPVSMKQLMDIADTGNIMPPKTTWFEPKLRSGLVIHKI
;
A
#
# COMPACT_ATOMS: atom_id res chain seq x y z
N LEU A 1 -9.26 -2.45 -16.22
CA LEU A 1 -8.53 -3.67 -16.59
C LEU A 1 -8.02 -3.61 -18.04
N HIS A 2 -8.89 -3.35 -19.05
CA HIS A 2 -8.52 -3.35 -20.47
C HIS A 2 -7.34 -2.43 -20.85
N VAL A 3 -7.01 -1.44 -20.03
CA VAL A 3 -5.86 -0.55 -20.26
C VAL A 3 -4.66 -0.96 -19.41
N THR A 4 -4.87 -1.36 -18.15
CA THR A 4 -3.77 -1.68 -17.21
C THR A 4 -3.34 -3.15 -17.28
N ARG A 5 -4.17 -4.02 -17.84
CA ARG A 5 -4.01 -5.46 -17.98
C ARG A 5 -4.50 -5.91 -19.37
N ALA A 6 -3.96 -5.25 -20.41
CA ALA A 6 -4.45 -5.41 -21.78
C ALA A 6 -4.22 -6.82 -22.38
N GLU A 7 -3.40 -7.65 -21.74
CA GLU A 7 -3.24 -9.06 -22.08
C GLU A 7 -4.56 -9.85 -22.08
N ILE A 8 -5.57 -9.38 -21.35
CA ILE A 8 -6.91 -10.00 -21.35
C ILE A 8 -7.63 -9.88 -22.71
N ASP A 9 -7.21 -8.92 -23.54
CA ASP A 9 -7.73 -8.67 -24.88
C ASP A 9 -6.79 -9.20 -25.98
N CYS A 10 -5.72 -9.90 -25.60
CA CYS A 10 -4.76 -10.53 -26.50
C CYS A 10 -4.98 -12.06 -26.57
N PRO A 11 -4.41 -12.75 -27.57
CA PRO A 11 -4.46 -14.21 -27.65
C PRO A 11 -3.93 -14.88 -26.36
N ALA A 12 -4.51 -16.02 -25.99
CA ALA A 12 -4.07 -16.76 -24.80
C ALA A 12 -2.59 -17.17 -24.93
N GLY A 13 -1.81 -16.87 -23.88
CA GLY A 13 -0.38 -17.15 -23.85
C GLY A 13 0.51 -16.02 -24.37
N THR A 14 -0.05 -14.88 -24.77
CA THR A 14 0.74 -13.68 -25.09
C THR A 14 1.55 -13.25 -23.87
N ASP A 15 2.83 -12.94 -24.06
CA ASP A 15 3.68 -12.42 -22.99
C ASP A 15 3.16 -11.05 -22.51
N ILE A 16 2.84 -10.95 -21.23
CA ILE A 16 2.29 -9.75 -20.60
C ILE A 16 3.20 -8.52 -20.70
N HIS A 17 4.49 -8.71 -20.97
CA HIS A 17 5.48 -7.65 -21.16
C HIS A 17 5.84 -7.44 -22.64
N SER A 18 5.07 -8.01 -23.56
CA SER A 18 5.31 -7.84 -24.99
C SER A 18 4.84 -6.48 -25.50
N GLU A 19 5.45 -6.02 -26.57
CA GLU A 19 5.04 -4.81 -27.29
C GLU A 19 3.58 -4.89 -27.77
N GLU A 20 3.11 -6.09 -28.14
CA GLU A 20 1.71 -6.33 -28.51
C GLU A 20 0.74 -5.93 -27.38
N VAL A 21 1.02 -6.29 -26.14
CA VAL A 21 0.18 -5.96 -24.97
C VAL A 21 0.23 -4.46 -24.68
N TYR A 22 1.39 -3.82 -24.76
CA TYR A 22 1.49 -2.37 -24.56
C TYR A 22 0.75 -1.58 -25.67
N ASN A 23 0.86 -1.98 -26.92
CA ASN A 23 0.11 -1.38 -28.03
C ASN A 23 -1.42 -1.59 -27.84
N LYS A 24 -1.85 -2.75 -27.36
CA LYS A 24 -3.26 -3.00 -27.01
C LYS A 24 -3.72 -2.06 -25.88
N SER A 25 -2.89 -1.76 -24.89
CA SER A 25 -3.18 -0.77 -23.84
C SER A 25 -3.46 0.62 -24.45
N VAL A 26 -2.61 1.06 -25.38
CA VAL A 26 -2.77 2.34 -26.09
C VAL A 26 -4.07 2.36 -26.91
N GLU A 27 -4.34 1.31 -27.67
CA GLU A 27 -5.56 1.16 -28.46
C GLU A 27 -6.81 1.24 -27.58
N ASN A 28 -6.82 0.48 -26.49
CA ASN A 28 -7.94 0.47 -25.55
C ASN A 28 -8.13 1.82 -24.84
N PHE A 29 -7.04 2.47 -24.44
CA PHE A 29 -7.10 3.80 -23.83
C PHE A 29 -7.68 4.84 -24.79
N LYS A 30 -7.25 4.83 -26.06
CA LYS A 30 -7.83 5.68 -27.10
C LYS A 30 -9.31 5.36 -27.34
N MET A 31 -9.66 4.08 -27.45
CA MET A 31 -11.05 3.64 -27.64
C MET A 31 -11.95 4.13 -26.50
N PHE A 32 -11.51 4.12 -25.25
CA PHE A 32 -12.30 4.59 -24.11
C PHE A 32 -12.57 6.09 -24.20
N GLN A 33 -11.59 6.88 -24.69
CA GLN A 33 -11.77 8.30 -24.93
C GLN A 33 -12.74 8.55 -26.12
N ASP A 34 -12.54 7.86 -27.23
CA ASP A 34 -13.37 8.00 -28.45
C ASP A 34 -14.85 7.62 -28.17
N LYS A 35 -15.10 6.67 -27.26
CA LYS A 35 -16.47 6.28 -26.83
C LYS A 35 -17.07 7.19 -25.75
N GLY A 36 -16.32 8.18 -25.27
CA GLY A 36 -16.75 9.06 -24.19
C GLY A 36 -16.89 8.38 -22.83
N TRP A 37 -16.23 7.22 -22.62
CA TRP A 37 -16.18 6.56 -21.32
C TRP A 37 -15.16 7.23 -20.40
N LEU A 38 -14.13 7.83 -20.99
CA LEU A 38 -13.19 8.73 -20.33
C LEU A 38 -13.33 10.09 -20.97
N VAL A 39 -13.62 11.11 -20.16
CA VAL A 39 -13.81 12.48 -20.60
C VAL A 39 -12.77 13.36 -19.89
N GLN A 40 -12.11 14.22 -20.67
CA GLN A 40 -11.17 15.20 -20.11
C GLN A 40 -11.95 16.32 -19.43
N ASP A 41 -11.67 16.56 -18.15
CA ASP A 41 -12.19 17.76 -17.49
C ASP A 41 -11.62 19.04 -18.14
N PRO A 42 -12.43 20.08 -18.32
CA PRO A 42 -11.99 21.30 -19.00
C PRO A 42 -11.04 22.16 -18.16
N GLU A 43 -11.08 21.97 -16.84
CA GLU A 43 -10.30 22.76 -15.87
C GLU A 43 -9.63 21.83 -14.85
N ALA A 44 -8.43 22.22 -14.40
CA ALA A 44 -7.75 21.53 -13.32
C ALA A 44 -8.54 21.70 -12.01
N LYS A 45 -8.75 20.61 -11.30
CA LYS A 45 -9.48 20.58 -10.02
C LYS A 45 -9.03 19.42 -9.15
N PHE A 46 -9.34 19.52 -7.87
CA PHE A 46 -9.28 18.37 -6.96
C PHE A 46 -10.59 17.59 -6.97
N TYR A 47 -10.50 16.35 -6.50
CA TYR A 47 -11.66 15.50 -6.30
C TYR A 47 -11.59 14.88 -4.89
N ILE A 48 -12.74 14.46 -4.38
CA ILE A 48 -12.81 13.63 -3.18
C ILE A 48 -13.10 12.20 -3.64
N TYR A 49 -12.31 11.27 -3.17
CA TYR A 49 -12.55 9.84 -3.35
C TYR A 49 -12.73 9.17 -1.99
N ALA A 50 -13.90 8.63 -1.75
CA ALA A 50 -14.20 7.90 -0.53
C ALA A 50 -14.38 6.41 -0.80
N GLN A 51 -13.94 5.62 0.17
CA GLN A 51 -14.06 4.16 0.15
C GLN A 51 -14.67 3.67 1.45
N THR A 52 -15.69 2.81 1.33
CA THR A 52 -16.39 2.21 2.46
C THR A 52 -16.11 0.71 2.52
N MET A 53 -15.57 0.24 3.65
CA MET A 53 -15.32 -1.16 3.96
C MET A 53 -15.80 -1.45 5.38
N GLU A 54 -16.61 -2.49 5.56
CA GLU A 54 -17.11 -2.91 6.88
C GLU A 54 -17.76 -1.78 7.70
N GLY A 55 -18.51 -0.90 7.03
CA GLY A 55 -19.20 0.23 7.67
C GLY A 55 -18.31 1.43 8.00
N ARG A 56 -17.02 1.38 7.70
CA ARG A 56 -16.08 2.49 7.87
C ARG A 56 -15.77 3.12 6.53
N THR A 57 -15.90 4.44 6.45
CA THR A 57 -15.56 5.23 5.26
C THR A 57 -14.30 6.06 5.51
N GLN A 58 -13.39 6.06 4.54
CA GLN A 58 -12.22 6.93 4.48
C GLN A 58 -12.33 7.86 3.28
N TYR A 59 -11.98 9.13 3.46
CA TYR A 59 -12.07 10.19 2.46
C TYR A 59 -10.69 10.69 2.10
N GLY A 60 -10.34 10.70 0.83
CA GLY A 60 -9.07 11.20 0.33
C GLY A 60 -9.26 12.30 -0.72
N ILE A 61 -8.33 13.25 -0.77
CA ILE A 61 -8.24 14.25 -1.82
C ILE A 61 -7.44 13.66 -2.98
N VAL A 62 -8.04 13.62 -4.17
CA VAL A 62 -7.37 13.25 -5.42
C VAL A 62 -6.77 14.51 -6.03
N GLY A 63 -5.49 14.46 -6.31
CA GLY A 63 -4.75 15.52 -6.98
C GLY A 63 -3.43 15.01 -7.52
N CYS A 64 -2.66 15.88 -8.15
CA CYS A 64 -1.34 15.54 -8.65
C CYS A 64 -0.26 15.96 -7.65
N ALA A 65 0.66 15.04 -7.36
CA ALA A 65 1.85 15.27 -6.56
C ALA A 65 3.06 15.52 -7.47
N ALA A 66 3.98 16.40 -7.06
CA ALA A 66 5.16 16.70 -7.86
C ALA A 66 6.20 15.56 -7.80
N CYS A 67 6.77 15.22 -8.96
CA CYS A 67 7.87 14.27 -9.05
C CYS A 67 9.09 14.74 -8.24
N GLU A 68 9.34 16.05 -8.22
CA GLU A 68 10.42 16.67 -7.46
C GLU A 68 10.27 16.44 -5.95
N ASP A 69 9.05 16.49 -5.41
CA ASP A 69 8.78 16.24 -3.99
C ASP A 69 9.18 14.83 -3.56
N TYR A 70 9.06 13.85 -4.45
CA TYR A 70 9.57 12.50 -4.21
C TYR A 70 11.09 12.46 -4.20
N MET A 71 11.73 13.15 -5.13
CA MET A 71 13.20 13.18 -5.25
C MET A 71 13.84 13.93 -4.07
N ASN A 72 13.20 15.00 -3.59
CA ASN A 72 13.68 15.84 -2.50
C ASN A 72 13.27 15.33 -1.10
N GLY A 73 12.49 14.22 -1.02
CA GLY A 73 12.08 13.62 0.24
C GLY A 73 10.97 14.36 0.98
N VAL A 74 10.21 15.23 0.32
CA VAL A 74 8.94 15.79 0.81
C VAL A 74 7.89 14.66 0.84
N ILE A 75 7.87 13.83 -0.20
CA ILE A 75 7.11 12.57 -0.20
C ILE A 75 7.97 11.50 0.47
N LYS A 76 7.60 11.14 1.70
CA LYS A 76 8.30 10.17 2.54
C LYS A 76 7.99 8.74 2.13
N LYS A 77 9.00 7.89 2.14
CA LYS A 77 8.89 6.46 1.86
C LYS A 77 9.35 5.63 3.05
N HIS A 78 8.77 4.48 3.23
CA HIS A 78 9.10 3.53 4.29
C HIS A 78 9.47 2.14 3.75
N GLU A 79 9.47 1.95 2.42
CA GLU A 79 9.81 0.69 1.75
C GLU A 79 10.73 0.96 0.55
N LEU A 80 11.71 0.08 0.33
CA LEU A 80 12.55 0.10 -0.86
C LEU A 80 11.83 -0.50 -2.05
N THR A 81 12.01 0.12 -3.20
CA THR A 81 11.48 -0.36 -4.47
C THR A 81 12.48 -1.26 -5.19
N ARG A 82 11.98 -2.07 -6.11
CA ARG A 82 12.78 -2.96 -6.95
C ARG A 82 12.87 -2.37 -8.36
N PRO A 83 14.09 -2.21 -8.93
CA PRO A 83 14.27 -1.61 -10.24
C PRO A 83 13.52 -2.30 -11.39
N ASP A 84 13.40 -3.64 -11.34
CA ASP A 84 12.65 -4.42 -12.32
C ASP A 84 11.15 -4.09 -12.33
N LYS A 85 10.58 -3.86 -11.13
CA LYS A 85 9.16 -3.48 -10.97
C LYS A 85 8.89 -2.02 -11.32
N GLU A 86 9.86 -1.13 -11.07
CA GLU A 86 9.76 0.25 -11.52
C GLU A 86 9.77 0.32 -13.04
N GLU A 87 10.71 -0.37 -13.70
CA GLU A 87 10.84 -0.36 -15.16
C GLU A 87 9.58 -0.89 -15.85
N ASP A 88 8.98 -1.98 -15.35
CA ASP A 88 7.70 -2.50 -15.83
C ASP A 88 6.60 -1.41 -15.86
N ARG A 89 6.49 -0.63 -14.78
CA ARG A 89 5.52 0.49 -14.69
C ARG A 89 5.89 1.65 -15.61
N MET A 90 7.18 1.96 -15.73
CA MET A 90 7.66 3.01 -16.63
C MET A 90 7.38 2.68 -18.10
N VAL A 91 7.57 1.42 -18.51
CA VAL A 91 7.28 0.99 -19.88
C VAL A 91 5.82 1.27 -20.22
N LEU A 92 4.87 0.81 -19.41
CA LEU A 92 3.45 1.06 -19.66
C LEU A 92 3.15 2.58 -19.73
N THR A 93 3.71 3.37 -18.80
CA THR A 93 3.51 4.82 -18.79
C THR A 93 4.06 5.49 -20.05
N ARG A 94 5.23 5.07 -20.56
CA ARG A 94 5.79 5.59 -21.83
C ARG A 94 4.89 5.29 -23.04
N TYR A 95 4.25 4.10 -23.08
CA TYR A 95 3.36 3.74 -24.16
C TYR A 95 2.05 4.53 -24.13
N VAL A 96 1.38 4.59 -22.97
CA VAL A 96 0.06 5.22 -22.86
C VAL A 96 0.10 6.71 -22.60
N ASN A 97 1.25 7.25 -22.20
CA ASN A 97 1.46 8.66 -21.85
C ASN A 97 0.49 9.17 -20.78
N ALA A 98 0.26 8.34 -19.75
CA ALA A 98 -0.67 8.64 -18.66
C ALA A 98 -0.35 7.84 -17.39
N ASN A 99 -0.69 8.42 -16.24
CA ASN A 99 -0.79 7.71 -14.97
C ASN A 99 -2.18 7.06 -14.87
N LEU A 100 -2.26 5.76 -15.09
CA LEU A 100 -3.50 4.99 -15.16
C LEU A 100 -4.07 4.62 -13.79
N GLU A 101 -3.24 4.61 -12.77
CA GLU A 101 -3.56 4.17 -11.41
C GLU A 101 -3.04 5.21 -10.41
N PRO A 102 -3.88 5.69 -9.48
CA PRO A 102 -3.43 6.61 -8.45
C PRO A 102 -2.48 5.91 -7.47
N VAL A 103 -1.57 6.67 -6.88
CA VAL A 103 -0.82 6.24 -5.71
C VAL A 103 -1.57 6.63 -4.44
N PHE A 104 -1.34 5.88 -3.37
CA PHE A 104 -2.03 6.06 -2.10
C PHE A 104 -1.10 6.73 -1.10
N PHE A 105 -1.39 7.98 -0.76
CA PHE A 105 -0.63 8.77 0.20
C PHE A 105 -1.41 9.01 1.48
N ALA A 106 -0.66 9.13 2.57
CA ALA A 106 -1.15 9.65 3.83
C ALA A 106 -0.53 11.04 4.09
N TYR A 107 -1.20 11.86 4.89
CA TYR A 107 -0.65 13.09 5.46
C TYR A 107 -1.13 13.27 6.90
N ARG A 108 -0.37 14.01 7.71
CA ARG A 108 -0.82 14.37 9.07
C ARG A 108 -2.04 15.27 8.98
N ALA A 109 -3.14 14.86 9.59
CA ALA A 109 -4.44 15.52 9.45
C ALA A 109 -4.37 17.03 9.71
N VAL A 110 -5.11 17.76 8.88
CA VAL A 110 -5.28 19.22 8.96
C VAL A 110 -6.77 19.52 9.09
N PRO A 111 -7.24 20.01 10.25
CA PRO A 111 -8.66 20.19 10.51
C PRO A 111 -9.39 21.06 9.47
N GLU A 112 -8.71 22.04 8.88
CA GLU A 112 -9.27 22.91 7.84
C GLU A 112 -9.53 22.14 6.53
N ILE A 113 -8.71 21.16 6.19
CA ILE A 113 -8.92 20.27 5.03
C ILE A 113 -10.08 19.32 5.33
N ASP A 114 -10.08 18.73 6.52
CA ASP A 114 -11.15 17.81 6.95
C ASP A 114 -12.52 18.53 6.90
N ALA A 115 -12.60 19.78 7.37
CA ALA A 115 -13.83 20.57 7.34
C ALA A 115 -14.34 20.85 5.91
N ILE A 116 -13.45 21.10 4.95
CA ILE A 116 -13.81 21.26 3.54
C ILE A 116 -14.39 19.97 2.97
N VAL A 117 -13.75 18.85 3.24
CA VAL A 117 -14.21 17.52 2.78
C VAL A 117 -15.57 17.18 3.38
N GLU A 118 -15.75 17.38 4.69
CA GLU A 118 -17.00 17.15 5.39
C GLU A 118 -18.15 18.00 4.83
N ASP A 119 -17.89 19.27 4.58
CA ASP A 119 -18.90 20.19 4.01
C ASP A 119 -19.35 19.74 2.62
N ILE A 120 -18.41 19.38 1.73
CA ILE A 120 -18.74 18.91 0.39
C ILE A 120 -19.53 17.60 0.45
N VAL A 121 -19.06 16.61 1.19
CA VAL A 121 -19.69 15.29 1.30
C VAL A 121 -21.11 15.38 1.89
N LYS A 122 -21.32 16.29 2.85
CA LYS A 122 -22.63 16.52 3.49
C LYS A 122 -23.62 17.22 2.58
N ASN A 123 -23.16 18.18 1.78
CA ASN A 123 -24.02 19.11 1.06
C ASN A 123 -24.14 18.83 -0.44
N GLN A 124 -23.30 17.93 -0.98
CA GLN A 124 -23.30 17.60 -2.40
C GLN A 124 -23.53 16.09 -2.59
N LYS A 125 -24.29 15.75 -3.63
CA LYS A 125 -24.41 14.37 -4.05
C LYS A 125 -23.10 13.94 -4.75
N ALA A 126 -22.66 12.72 -4.51
CA ALA A 126 -21.53 12.14 -5.23
C ALA A 126 -21.83 12.05 -6.74
N ASP A 127 -20.83 12.37 -7.56
CA ASP A 127 -20.89 12.19 -9.02
C ASP A 127 -20.90 10.69 -9.38
N TYR A 128 -20.15 9.89 -8.63
CA TYR A 128 -20.17 8.42 -8.69
C TYR A 128 -20.41 7.86 -7.30
N ASP A 129 -21.33 6.90 -7.20
CA ASP A 129 -21.69 6.22 -5.96
C ASP A 129 -22.10 4.78 -6.29
N PHE A 130 -21.24 3.82 -5.96
CA PHE A 130 -21.48 2.41 -6.26
C PHE A 130 -20.80 1.48 -5.27
N VAL A 131 -21.30 0.25 -5.20
CA VAL A 131 -20.67 -0.86 -4.49
C VAL A 131 -20.04 -1.79 -5.53
N ALA A 132 -18.77 -2.10 -5.37
CA ALA A 132 -18.05 -3.00 -6.26
C ALA A 132 -18.33 -4.48 -5.92
N GLU A 133 -17.89 -5.40 -6.80
CA GLU A 133 -18.13 -6.84 -6.66
C GLU A 133 -17.56 -7.44 -5.35
N ASP A 134 -16.51 -6.82 -4.80
CA ASP A 134 -15.91 -7.20 -3.51
C ASP A 134 -16.70 -6.69 -2.30
N GLY A 135 -17.81 -5.99 -2.51
CA GLY A 135 -18.66 -5.44 -1.47
C GLY A 135 -18.21 -4.09 -0.91
N PHE A 136 -17.14 -3.50 -1.46
CA PHE A 136 -16.65 -2.19 -1.03
C PHE A 136 -17.40 -1.06 -1.74
N GLY A 137 -17.77 -0.03 -0.95
CA GLY A 137 -18.38 1.20 -1.48
C GLY A 137 -17.33 2.14 -2.03
N HIS A 138 -17.67 2.81 -3.13
CA HIS A 138 -16.84 3.81 -3.78
C HIS A 138 -17.68 5.04 -4.08
N HIS A 139 -17.24 6.20 -3.60
CA HIS A 139 -17.94 7.47 -3.75
C HIS A 139 -16.95 8.51 -4.26
N PHE A 140 -17.40 9.36 -5.16
CA PHE A 140 -16.51 10.31 -5.83
C PHE A 140 -17.20 11.65 -6.07
N TRP A 141 -16.53 12.76 -5.78
CA TRP A 141 -17.02 14.12 -5.97
C TRP A 141 -15.98 14.95 -6.70
N ALA A 142 -16.38 15.65 -7.75
CA ALA A 142 -15.56 16.68 -8.37
C ALA A 142 -15.72 18.02 -7.59
N ILE A 143 -14.62 18.65 -7.22
CA ILE A 143 -14.64 19.95 -6.55
C ILE A 143 -14.71 21.04 -7.60
N ASN A 144 -15.92 21.48 -7.96
CA ASN A 144 -16.15 22.44 -9.04
C ASN A 144 -16.03 23.90 -8.63
N CYS A 145 -15.87 24.21 -7.33
CA CYS A 145 -15.69 25.58 -6.85
C CYS A 145 -14.22 26.00 -6.93
N PRO A 146 -13.85 27.00 -7.76
CA PRO A 146 -12.45 27.44 -7.91
C PRO A 146 -11.83 27.94 -6.60
N GLU A 147 -12.61 28.62 -5.75
CA GLU A 147 -12.16 29.14 -4.46
C GLU A 147 -11.80 27.98 -3.51
N THR A 148 -12.59 26.92 -3.53
CA THR A 148 -12.32 25.71 -2.74
C THR A 148 -11.07 25.01 -3.23
N ASN A 149 -10.88 24.85 -4.53
CA ASN A 149 -9.66 24.28 -5.11
C ASN A 149 -8.42 25.09 -4.69
N LYS A 150 -8.47 26.43 -4.86
CA LYS A 150 -7.39 27.32 -4.44
C LYS A 150 -7.11 27.21 -2.94
N ARG A 151 -8.16 27.14 -2.12
CA ARG A 151 -8.01 27.00 -0.67
C ARG A 151 -7.34 25.68 -0.28
N LEU A 152 -7.69 24.59 -0.94
CA LEU A 152 -7.03 23.28 -0.73
C LEU A 152 -5.55 23.34 -1.12
N GLU A 153 -5.23 23.92 -2.27
CA GLU A 153 -3.83 24.13 -2.70
C GLU A 153 -3.02 24.90 -1.65
N GLU A 154 -3.55 26.03 -1.17
CA GLU A 154 -2.91 26.83 -0.11
C GLU A 154 -2.73 26.03 1.19
N LEU A 155 -3.72 25.24 1.59
CA LEU A 155 -3.64 24.42 2.80
C LEU A 155 -2.60 23.30 2.68
N PHE A 156 -2.57 22.61 1.55
CA PHE A 156 -1.52 21.62 1.31
C PHE A 156 -0.13 22.24 1.31
N ALA A 157 0.05 23.36 0.61
CA ALA A 157 1.32 24.07 0.54
C ALA A 157 1.83 24.60 1.89
N THR A 158 0.91 25.01 2.78
CA THR A 158 1.30 25.70 4.04
C THR A 158 1.18 24.84 5.29
N LYS A 159 0.33 23.80 5.28
CA LYS A 159 -0.01 22.99 6.46
C LYS A 159 0.41 21.52 6.36
N VAL A 160 0.69 21.03 5.14
CA VAL A 160 1.10 19.65 4.89
C VAL A 160 2.57 19.61 4.45
N PRO A 161 3.52 19.65 5.38
CA PRO A 161 4.94 19.74 5.03
C PRO A 161 5.48 18.46 4.37
N ASN A 162 4.84 17.32 4.63
CA ASN A 162 5.21 16.02 4.07
C ASN A 162 3.98 15.18 3.78
N THR A 163 4.07 14.35 2.75
CA THR A 163 3.16 13.24 2.51
C THR A 163 3.93 11.92 2.62
N TYR A 164 3.21 10.82 2.83
CA TYR A 164 3.79 9.51 3.11
C TYR A 164 3.19 8.49 2.16
N VAL A 165 4.04 7.75 1.46
CA VAL A 165 3.56 6.66 0.59
C VAL A 165 2.96 5.57 1.47
N ALA A 166 1.65 5.39 1.42
CA ALA A 166 0.95 4.30 2.11
C ALA A 166 0.94 3.03 1.25
N ASP A 167 0.58 3.16 -0.04
CA ASP A 167 0.65 2.08 -1.03
C ASP A 167 1.06 2.62 -2.40
N GLY A 168 1.76 1.81 -3.18
CA GLY A 168 2.20 2.17 -4.53
C GLY A 168 3.63 2.71 -4.61
N HIS A 169 4.55 2.28 -3.74
CA HIS A 169 5.95 2.70 -3.77
C HIS A 169 6.59 2.57 -5.16
N HIS A 170 6.38 1.44 -5.85
CA HIS A 170 6.91 1.25 -7.21
C HIS A 170 6.29 2.20 -8.23
N ARG A 171 4.98 2.50 -8.11
CA ARG A 171 4.30 3.46 -8.99
C ARG A 171 4.81 4.87 -8.77
N THR A 172 4.99 5.27 -7.51
CA THR A 172 5.55 6.57 -7.14
C THR A 172 6.96 6.75 -7.69
N ALA A 173 7.84 5.76 -7.46
CA ALA A 173 9.21 5.78 -7.97
C ALA A 173 9.26 5.83 -9.52
N ALA A 174 8.44 5.00 -10.19
CA ALA A 174 8.35 4.98 -11.65
C ALA A 174 7.88 6.33 -12.22
N ALA A 175 6.86 6.95 -11.62
CA ALA A 175 6.36 8.25 -12.05
C ALA A 175 7.44 9.34 -11.89
N ALA A 176 8.13 9.39 -10.75
CA ALA A 176 9.22 10.35 -10.53
C ALA A 176 10.37 10.17 -11.52
N ARG A 177 10.73 8.91 -11.86
CA ARG A 177 11.75 8.61 -12.88
C ARG A 177 11.31 9.00 -14.29
N ILE A 178 10.04 8.79 -14.65
CA ILE A 178 9.48 9.27 -15.93
C ILE A 178 9.53 10.79 -16.02
N GLY A 179 9.15 11.51 -14.96
CA GLY A 179 9.27 12.96 -14.89
C GLY A 179 10.70 13.44 -15.15
N ALA A 180 11.69 12.84 -14.48
CA ALA A 180 13.10 13.16 -14.68
C ALA A 180 13.57 12.82 -16.10
N GLU A 181 13.15 11.68 -16.67
CA GLU A 181 13.47 11.28 -18.04
C GLU A 181 12.92 12.27 -19.08
N TYR A 182 11.66 12.69 -18.92
CA TYR A 182 11.02 13.62 -19.86
C TYR A 182 11.58 15.04 -19.72
N THR A 183 11.89 15.47 -18.50
CA THR A 183 12.60 16.73 -18.24
C THR A 183 13.94 16.77 -18.99
N ALA A 184 14.74 15.70 -18.87
CA ALA A 184 16.04 15.62 -19.53
C ALA A 184 15.95 15.62 -21.07
N LYS A 185 14.83 15.16 -21.64
CA LYS A 185 14.59 15.12 -23.09
C LYS A 185 13.97 16.41 -23.63
N ASN A 186 13.42 17.27 -22.79
CA ASN A 186 12.74 18.50 -23.20
C ASN A 186 13.66 19.73 -23.06
N PRO A 187 14.26 20.25 -24.15
CA PRO A 187 15.12 21.43 -24.09
C PRO A 187 14.36 22.72 -23.72
N ASN A 188 13.02 22.69 -23.82
CA ASN A 188 12.14 23.82 -23.48
C ASN A 188 11.38 23.57 -22.16
N HIS A 189 11.93 22.76 -21.28
CA HIS A 189 11.33 22.46 -19.98
C HIS A 189 11.09 23.72 -19.15
N THR A 190 9.87 23.86 -18.62
CA THR A 190 9.43 25.02 -17.84
C THR A 190 9.10 24.67 -16.38
N GLY A 191 9.00 23.41 -16.06
CA GLY A 191 8.54 22.89 -14.78
C GLY A 191 7.02 22.77 -14.65
N LYS A 192 6.26 23.18 -15.68
CA LYS A 192 4.79 23.18 -15.67
C LYS A 192 4.17 22.05 -16.49
N GLU A 193 4.98 21.28 -17.18
CA GLU A 193 4.54 20.17 -17.99
C GLU A 193 3.97 19.05 -17.11
N GLU A 194 2.91 18.39 -17.58
CA GLU A 194 2.15 17.38 -16.83
C GLU A 194 3.01 16.19 -16.39
N TYR A 195 4.07 15.84 -17.12
CA TYR A 195 5.01 14.78 -16.71
C TYR A 195 5.81 15.10 -15.44
N ASN A 196 5.78 16.34 -14.95
CA ASN A 196 6.37 16.72 -13.65
C ASN A 196 5.48 16.31 -12.47
N PHE A 197 4.30 15.82 -12.75
CA PHE A 197 3.29 15.47 -11.75
C PHE A 197 2.78 14.07 -11.96
N PHE A 198 2.27 13.46 -10.89
CA PHE A 198 1.61 12.16 -10.96
C PHE A 198 0.41 12.09 -10.01
N MET A 199 -0.59 11.33 -10.43
CA MET A 199 -1.86 11.24 -9.73
C MET A 199 -1.74 10.48 -8.40
N ALA A 200 -2.25 11.10 -7.32
CA ALA A 200 -2.28 10.54 -5.98
C ALA A 200 -3.65 10.77 -5.31
N VAL A 201 -3.98 9.90 -4.36
CA VAL A 201 -5.08 10.12 -3.40
C VAL A 201 -4.45 10.31 -2.04
N HIS A 202 -4.70 11.47 -1.43
CA HIS A 202 -4.14 11.89 -0.16
C HIS A 202 -5.17 11.74 0.95
N PHE A 203 -4.91 10.86 1.91
CA PHE A 203 -5.78 10.61 3.06
C PHE A 203 -5.18 11.19 4.34
N PRO A 204 -5.98 11.82 5.22
CA PRO A 204 -5.51 12.18 6.54
C PRO A 204 -5.25 10.91 7.38
N ASP A 205 -4.18 10.90 8.15
CA ASP A 205 -3.67 9.73 8.87
C ASP A 205 -4.69 9.10 9.83
N HIS A 206 -5.52 9.92 10.49
CA HIS A 206 -6.54 9.45 11.42
C HIS A 206 -7.67 8.64 10.76
N GLN A 207 -7.84 8.76 9.45
CA GLN A 207 -8.82 7.97 8.68
C GLN A 207 -8.24 6.66 8.14
N LEU A 208 -6.96 6.42 8.28
CA LEU A 208 -6.32 5.22 7.76
C LEU A 208 -6.14 4.16 8.85
N LYS A 209 -6.25 2.92 8.44
CA LYS A 209 -5.99 1.77 9.29
C LYS A 209 -5.06 0.82 8.55
N ILE A 210 -3.93 0.54 9.18
CA ILE A 210 -3.06 -0.55 8.75
C ILE A 210 -3.59 -1.84 9.38
N ILE A 211 -3.73 -2.88 8.59
CA ILE A 211 -4.09 -4.21 9.07
C ILE A 211 -2.86 -5.12 9.06
N ASP A 212 -2.96 -6.22 9.78
CA ASP A 212 -1.86 -7.16 9.96
C ASP A 212 -1.39 -7.76 8.64
N TYR A 213 -0.08 -8.04 8.58
CA TYR A 213 0.53 -8.75 7.48
C TYR A 213 1.24 -9.98 8.04
N ASN A 214 0.62 -11.13 7.90
CA ASN A 214 0.97 -12.37 8.58
C ASN A 214 1.97 -13.20 7.77
N ARG A 215 2.63 -14.15 8.43
CA ARG A 215 3.61 -15.04 7.83
C ARG A 215 3.18 -16.49 7.99
N VAL A 216 3.48 -17.29 6.97
CA VAL A 216 3.33 -18.75 7.00
C VAL A 216 4.61 -19.38 6.49
N VAL A 217 5.05 -20.46 7.13
CA VAL A 217 6.33 -21.10 6.85
C VAL A 217 6.12 -22.58 6.57
N LYS A 218 6.80 -23.09 5.53
CA LYS A 218 6.62 -24.46 5.01
C LYS A 218 7.17 -25.56 5.90
N ASP A 219 8.21 -25.26 6.66
CA ASP A 219 8.91 -26.23 7.50
C ASP A 219 9.48 -25.60 8.76
N LEU A 220 9.93 -26.40 9.70
CA LEU A 220 10.49 -25.97 10.97
C LEU A 220 12.04 -26.06 11.00
N ASN A 221 12.70 -26.02 9.87
CA ASN A 221 14.17 -26.13 9.79
C ASN A 221 14.71 -27.41 10.47
N GLY A 222 14.03 -28.54 10.24
CA GLY A 222 14.39 -29.82 10.84
C GLY A 222 14.03 -30.00 12.31
N LEU A 223 13.44 -28.99 12.96
CA LEU A 223 13.01 -29.08 14.35
C LEU A 223 11.67 -29.84 14.48
N THR A 224 11.50 -30.51 15.61
CA THR A 224 10.16 -30.91 16.06
C THR A 224 9.39 -29.73 16.62
N GLU A 225 8.07 -29.83 16.76
CA GLU A 225 7.23 -28.82 17.36
C GLU A 225 7.65 -28.47 18.81
N ALA A 226 8.00 -29.52 19.59
CA ALA A 226 8.50 -29.33 20.95
C ALA A 226 9.82 -28.54 20.99
N GLN A 227 10.76 -28.86 20.09
CA GLN A 227 12.03 -28.14 19.99
C GLN A 227 11.84 -26.67 19.54
N LEU A 228 10.88 -26.41 18.64
CA LEU A 228 10.54 -25.03 18.26
C LEU A 228 10.02 -24.26 19.48
N LEU A 229 9.05 -24.81 20.22
CA LEU A 229 8.50 -24.20 21.43
C LEU A 229 9.59 -23.95 22.50
N GLU A 230 10.52 -24.86 22.69
CA GLU A 230 11.64 -24.70 23.59
C GLU A 230 12.55 -23.55 23.17
N LYS A 231 12.93 -23.48 21.89
CA LYS A 231 13.78 -22.39 21.37
C LYS A 231 13.13 -21.01 21.47
N LEU A 232 11.81 -20.93 21.25
CA LEU A 232 11.06 -19.69 21.39
C LEU A 232 11.14 -19.09 22.79
N ASN A 233 11.26 -19.93 23.83
CA ASN A 233 11.38 -19.47 25.22
C ASN A 233 12.63 -18.63 25.50
N ALA A 234 13.61 -18.58 24.61
CA ALA A 234 14.76 -17.69 24.77
C ALA A 234 14.33 -16.20 24.71
N HIS A 235 13.42 -15.86 23.82
CA HIS A 235 13.02 -14.47 23.52
C HIS A 235 11.55 -14.16 23.80
N PHE A 236 10.72 -15.20 24.01
CA PHE A 236 9.27 -15.02 24.21
C PHE A 236 8.78 -15.78 25.44
N GLU A 237 7.73 -15.24 26.05
CA GLU A 237 6.86 -16.03 26.92
C GLU A 237 5.86 -16.75 26.02
N VAL A 238 5.90 -18.10 26.04
CA VAL A 238 5.03 -18.94 25.19
C VAL A 238 3.88 -19.46 26.03
N LYS A 239 2.64 -19.19 25.59
CA LYS A 239 1.43 -19.69 26.25
C LYS A 239 0.52 -20.37 25.24
N GLU A 240 0.15 -21.64 25.47
CA GLU A 240 -0.86 -22.33 24.68
C GLU A 240 -2.24 -21.71 24.92
N MET A 241 -2.96 -21.43 23.83
CA MET A 241 -4.28 -20.77 23.83
C MET A 241 -5.41 -21.73 23.40
N GLY A 242 -5.08 -22.98 23.01
CA GLY A 242 -6.03 -23.97 22.56
C GLY A 242 -6.28 -23.94 21.06
N THR A 243 -7.46 -24.40 20.63
CA THR A 243 -7.81 -24.59 19.21
C THR A 243 -8.55 -23.41 18.59
N GLU A 244 -9.10 -22.53 19.41
CA GLU A 244 -9.81 -21.32 18.97
C GLU A 244 -8.83 -20.26 18.50
N ILE A 245 -9.22 -19.51 17.45
CA ILE A 245 -8.39 -18.45 16.87
C ILE A 245 -8.03 -17.42 17.93
N TYR A 246 -6.74 -17.19 18.09
CA TYR A 246 -6.22 -16.17 18.99
C TYR A 246 -5.61 -15.02 18.20
N HIS A 247 -6.08 -13.80 18.42
CA HIS A 247 -5.56 -12.58 17.82
C HIS A 247 -4.59 -11.89 18.76
N PRO A 248 -3.43 -11.39 18.27
CA PRO A 248 -2.56 -10.51 19.07
C PRO A 248 -3.37 -9.29 19.55
N ALA A 249 -3.28 -8.96 20.82
CA ALA A 249 -4.06 -7.88 21.43
C ALA A 249 -3.34 -6.53 21.50
N LYS A 250 -2.00 -6.54 21.40
CA LYS A 250 -1.15 -5.37 21.57
C LYS A 250 0.22 -5.57 20.93
N LEU A 251 1.01 -4.49 20.84
CA LEU A 251 2.41 -4.55 20.42
C LEU A 251 3.21 -5.57 21.27
N HIS A 252 4.18 -6.22 20.63
CA HIS A 252 5.06 -7.25 21.20
C HIS A 252 4.35 -8.53 21.59
N GLU A 253 3.12 -8.70 21.12
CA GLU A 253 2.35 -9.93 21.22
C GLU A 253 2.12 -10.49 19.82
N PHE A 254 2.39 -11.78 19.67
CA PHE A 254 2.22 -12.52 18.42
C PHE A 254 1.31 -13.69 18.66
N SER A 255 0.67 -14.13 17.60
CA SER A 255 -0.09 -15.38 17.59
C SER A 255 0.60 -16.38 16.68
N MET A 256 0.80 -17.60 17.15
CA MET A 256 1.38 -18.70 16.36
C MET A 256 0.38 -19.84 16.28
N TYR A 257 0.14 -20.37 15.08
CA TYR A 257 -0.60 -21.61 14.88
C TYR A 257 0.34 -22.74 14.49
N LEU A 258 0.40 -23.78 15.31
CA LEU A 258 1.31 -24.92 15.18
C LEU A 258 0.64 -26.18 15.72
N GLY A 259 0.71 -27.30 14.99
CA GLY A 259 0.23 -28.59 15.46
C GLY A 259 -1.24 -28.63 15.87
N GLY A 260 -2.09 -27.83 15.19
CA GLY A 260 -3.53 -27.77 15.49
C GLY A 260 -3.91 -26.85 16.65
N LYS A 261 -2.95 -26.10 17.22
CA LYS A 261 -3.16 -25.22 18.38
C LYS A 261 -2.64 -23.82 18.14
N TRP A 262 -3.28 -22.86 18.78
CA TRP A 262 -2.82 -21.49 18.86
C TRP A 262 -1.96 -21.25 20.10
N TYR A 263 -0.92 -20.45 19.93
CA TYR A 263 -0.01 -20.02 20.99
C TYR A 263 0.09 -18.51 20.99
N ARG A 264 0.08 -17.90 22.16
CA ARG A 264 0.47 -16.52 22.36
C ARG A 264 1.97 -16.49 22.61
N LEU A 265 2.69 -15.66 21.86
CA LEU A 265 4.09 -15.34 22.07
C LEU A 265 4.16 -13.89 22.53
N THR A 266 4.70 -13.61 23.72
CA THR A 266 4.93 -12.25 24.22
C THR A 266 6.43 -12.02 24.27
N ALA A 267 6.93 -11.03 23.52
CA ALA A 267 8.35 -10.72 23.52
C ALA A 267 8.83 -10.31 24.93
N LYS A 268 9.94 -10.89 25.39
CA LYS A 268 10.54 -10.60 26.68
C LYS A 268 11.27 -9.26 26.65
N ALA A 269 11.35 -8.62 27.79
CA ALA A 269 12.25 -7.46 27.97
C ALA A 269 13.68 -7.85 27.58
N GLY A 270 14.34 -6.98 26.80
CA GLY A 270 15.69 -7.23 26.25
C GLY A 270 15.73 -8.00 24.94
N SER A 271 14.57 -8.47 24.41
CA SER A 271 14.49 -9.03 23.05
C SER A 271 14.44 -7.95 21.97
N TYR A 272 14.20 -6.72 22.32
CA TYR A 272 14.16 -5.54 21.45
C TYR A 272 14.65 -4.31 22.22
N ASP A 273 14.98 -3.24 21.50
CA ASP A 273 15.37 -1.93 22.06
C ASP A 273 14.28 -0.90 21.73
N ASP A 274 13.65 -0.34 22.74
CA ASP A 274 12.62 0.69 22.61
C ASP A 274 13.15 1.99 21.97
N ASN A 275 14.46 2.21 21.96
CA ASN A 275 15.09 3.38 21.34
C ASN A 275 15.46 3.14 19.86
N ASP A 276 15.42 1.90 19.37
CA ASP A 276 15.61 1.58 17.96
C ASP A 276 14.25 1.58 17.23
N PRO A 277 13.95 2.61 16.41
CA PRO A 277 12.65 2.75 15.76
C PRO A 277 12.29 1.58 14.81
N ILE A 278 13.30 0.83 14.34
CA ILE A 278 13.10 -0.35 13.49
C ILE A 278 13.18 -1.63 14.33
N GLY A 279 14.10 -1.71 15.25
CA GLY A 279 14.31 -2.86 16.13
C GLY A 279 13.10 -3.16 17.03
N VAL A 280 12.38 -2.12 17.44
CA VAL A 280 11.17 -2.23 18.28
C VAL A 280 9.95 -2.77 17.54
N LEU A 281 9.97 -2.80 16.20
CA LEU A 281 8.83 -3.28 15.42
C LEU A 281 8.63 -4.80 15.58
N ASP A 282 7.38 -5.22 15.75
CA ASP A 282 7.01 -6.63 15.85
C ASP A 282 7.52 -7.45 14.67
N VAL A 283 7.47 -6.88 13.46
CA VAL A 283 8.02 -7.51 12.25
C VAL A 283 9.53 -7.75 12.36
N THR A 284 10.29 -6.84 12.97
CA THR A 284 11.73 -6.97 13.17
C THR A 284 12.04 -8.02 14.23
N ILE A 285 11.34 -7.96 15.36
CA ILE A 285 11.47 -8.93 16.46
C ILE A 285 11.21 -10.34 15.94
N LEU A 286 10.12 -10.55 15.22
CA LEU A 286 9.76 -11.83 14.62
C LEU A 286 10.80 -12.30 13.59
N SER A 287 11.22 -11.38 12.70
CA SER A 287 12.18 -11.70 11.63
C SER A 287 13.52 -12.13 12.20
N LYS A 288 14.01 -11.45 13.24
CA LYS A 288 15.29 -11.77 13.88
C LYS A 288 15.19 -13.08 14.68
N HIS A 289 14.34 -13.10 15.69
CA HIS A 289 14.37 -14.16 16.70
C HIS A 289 13.65 -15.44 16.30
N VAL A 290 12.71 -15.40 15.35
CA VAL A 290 12.00 -16.59 14.90
C VAL A 290 12.44 -17.00 13.51
N LEU A 291 12.35 -16.08 12.53
CA LEU A 291 12.59 -16.46 11.14
C LEU A 291 14.08 -16.68 10.86
N ALA A 292 14.96 -15.79 11.29
CA ALA A 292 16.40 -15.93 11.06
C ALA A 292 17.05 -16.90 12.05
N ASP A 293 16.93 -16.64 13.37
CA ASP A 293 17.70 -17.38 14.37
C ASP A 293 17.23 -18.85 14.57
N ILE A 294 15.91 -19.11 14.43
CA ILE A 294 15.35 -20.44 14.68
C ILE A 294 15.05 -21.18 13.36
N LEU A 295 14.38 -20.51 12.41
CA LEU A 295 13.93 -21.14 11.17
C LEU A 295 14.91 -20.99 10.01
N ASP A 296 16.05 -20.29 10.22
CA ASP A 296 17.08 -20.03 9.20
C ASP A 296 16.53 -19.44 7.89
N ILE A 297 15.63 -18.48 8.01
CA ILE A 297 15.10 -17.68 6.90
C ILE A 297 15.72 -16.29 6.99
N GLN A 298 16.84 -16.09 6.32
CA GLN A 298 17.64 -14.85 6.39
C GLN A 298 17.13 -13.74 5.46
N ASP A 299 16.64 -14.09 4.28
CA ASP A 299 16.08 -13.12 3.33
C ASP A 299 14.61 -13.43 3.02
N LEU A 300 13.72 -12.60 3.53
CA LEU A 300 12.28 -12.71 3.35
C LEU A 300 11.80 -12.44 1.91
N ARG A 301 12.63 -11.82 1.06
CA ARG A 301 12.26 -11.46 -0.32
C ARG A 301 12.49 -12.60 -1.30
N THR A 302 13.47 -13.43 -1.03
CA THR A 302 13.94 -14.49 -1.93
C THR A 302 13.63 -15.88 -1.45
N SER A 303 13.40 -16.08 -0.14
CA SER A 303 13.11 -17.39 0.43
C SER A 303 11.78 -17.94 -0.08
N LYS A 304 11.83 -19.17 -0.59
CA LYS A 304 10.64 -19.94 -1.02
C LYS A 304 10.00 -20.75 0.12
N ARG A 305 10.58 -20.68 1.33
CA ARG A 305 10.08 -21.37 2.53
C ARG A 305 9.06 -20.56 3.30
N ILE A 306 8.94 -19.27 3.03
CA ILE A 306 7.99 -18.35 3.65
C ILE A 306 7.03 -17.77 2.62
N ASP A 307 5.78 -17.54 3.05
CA ASP A 307 4.79 -16.77 2.30
C ASP A 307 4.06 -15.80 3.23
N PHE A 308 3.32 -14.85 2.65
CA PHE A 308 2.71 -13.74 3.37
C PHE A 308 1.19 -13.74 3.16
N VAL A 309 0.45 -13.49 4.24
CA VAL A 309 -1.02 -13.46 4.22
C VAL A 309 -1.49 -12.11 4.78
N GLY A 310 -2.09 -11.28 3.92
CA GLY A 310 -2.70 -10.01 4.34
C GLY A 310 -3.88 -10.24 5.28
N GLY A 311 -4.00 -9.39 6.29
CA GLY A 311 -5.02 -9.49 7.34
C GLY A 311 -6.47 -9.49 6.85
N ILE A 312 -6.72 -8.96 5.63
CA ILE A 312 -8.03 -9.03 4.97
C ILE A 312 -8.57 -10.47 4.83
N ARG A 313 -7.69 -11.46 4.79
CA ARG A 313 -8.09 -12.88 4.71
C ARG A 313 -8.42 -13.48 6.08
N GLY A 314 -8.14 -12.75 7.15
CA GLY A 314 -8.31 -13.20 8.54
C GLY A 314 -7.38 -14.34 8.96
N LEU A 315 -7.33 -14.62 10.26
CA LEU A 315 -6.48 -15.68 10.82
C LEU A 315 -6.99 -17.09 10.48
N GLY A 316 -8.24 -17.22 10.05
CA GLY A 316 -8.78 -18.48 9.52
C GLY A 316 -8.02 -19.01 8.30
N GLU A 317 -7.52 -18.13 7.44
CA GLU A 317 -6.68 -18.51 6.30
C GLU A 317 -5.34 -19.09 6.76
N LEU A 318 -4.75 -18.55 7.83
CA LEU A 318 -3.52 -19.09 8.42
C LEU A 318 -3.72 -20.53 8.91
N LYS A 319 -4.81 -20.72 9.67
CA LYS A 319 -5.20 -22.06 10.16
C LYS A 319 -5.41 -23.03 9.01
N LYS A 320 -6.16 -22.63 7.99
CA LYS A 320 -6.44 -23.45 6.80
C LYS A 320 -5.16 -23.90 6.08
N ARG A 321 -4.20 -23.00 5.86
CA ARG A 321 -2.94 -23.31 5.16
C ARG A 321 -2.04 -24.25 5.96
N VAL A 322 -2.09 -24.20 7.29
CA VAL A 322 -1.36 -25.16 8.14
C VAL A 322 -2.08 -26.50 8.21
N ASP A 323 -3.39 -26.52 8.43
CA ASP A 323 -4.18 -27.74 8.53
C ASP A 323 -4.18 -28.55 7.22
N SER A 324 -4.08 -27.89 6.07
CA SER A 324 -3.97 -28.52 4.76
C SER A 324 -2.61 -29.19 4.51
N GLY A 325 -1.60 -28.91 5.34
CA GLY A 325 -0.23 -29.37 5.16
C GLY A 325 0.57 -28.56 4.14
N GLU A 326 0.02 -27.49 3.56
CA GLU A 326 0.73 -26.56 2.68
C GLU A 326 1.86 -25.84 3.46
N MET A 327 1.55 -25.45 4.68
CA MET A 327 2.46 -24.79 5.60
C MET A 327 2.56 -25.57 6.91
N LYS A 328 3.68 -25.41 7.63
CA LYS A 328 3.90 -26.09 8.89
C LYS A 328 3.59 -25.23 10.12
N VAL A 329 3.81 -23.92 10.00
CA VAL A 329 3.55 -22.96 11.06
C VAL A 329 3.05 -21.64 10.47
N ALA A 330 2.15 -20.98 11.17
CA ALA A 330 1.70 -19.63 10.86
C ALA A 330 1.95 -18.67 12.02
N LEU A 331 2.26 -17.43 11.70
CA LEU A 331 2.61 -16.38 12.65
C LEU A 331 1.82 -15.11 12.31
N ALA A 332 1.00 -14.67 13.23
CA ALA A 332 0.24 -13.42 13.11
C ALA A 332 0.86 -12.34 14.00
N LEU A 333 0.87 -11.12 13.47
CA LEU A 333 1.45 -9.94 14.12
C LEU A 333 0.34 -8.97 14.52
N TYR A 334 0.63 -8.17 15.53
CA TYR A 334 -0.15 -6.96 15.77
C TYR A 334 0.20 -5.92 14.69
N PRO A 335 -0.78 -5.23 14.08
CA PRO A 335 -0.52 -4.28 13.02
C PRO A 335 0.24 -3.05 13.53
N VAL A 336 1.15 -2.52 12.72
CA VAL A 336 1.79 -1.23 13.00
C VAL A 336 0.77 -0.10 12.90
N SER A 337 0.98 0.96 13.67
CA SER A 337 0.14 2.16 13.63
C SER A 337 0.59 3.13 12.52
N MET A 338 -0.33 4.01 12.08
CA MET A 338 0.01 5.11 11.19
C MET A 338 1.10 6.00 11.79
N LYS A 339 1.05 6.23 13.11
CA LYS A 339 2.08 7.00 13.80
C LYS A 339 3.47 6.37 13.67
N GLN A 340 3.60 5.07 13.92
CA GLN A 340 4.89 4.37 13.76
C GLN A 340 5.42 4.45 12.32
N LEU A 341 4.54 4.24 11.32
CA LEU A 341 4.91 4.35 9.91
C LEU A 341 5.47 5.74 9.59
N MET A 342 4.74 6.79 9.98
CA MET A 342 5.12 8.16 9.68
C MET A 342 6.40 8.59 10.43
N ASP A 343 6.52 8.26 11.70
CA ASP A 343 7.70 8.60 12.50
C ASP A 343 8.97 7.92 11.95
N ILE A 344 8.85 6.66 11.50
CA ILE A 344 9.97 5.95 10.86
C ILE A 344 10.34 6.60 9.52
N ALA A 345 9.34 6.91 8.69
CA ALA A 345 9.57 7.56 7.39
C ALA A 345 10.18 8.97 7.56
N ASP A 346 9.83 9.71 8.62
CA ASP A 346 10.41 11.02 8.95
C ASP A 346 11.90 10.94 9.26
N THR A 347 12.35 9.85 9.88
CA THR A 347 13.79 9.63 10.17
C THR A 347 14.59 9.16 8.93
N GLY A 348 13.92 8.92 7.79
CA GLY A 348 14.55 8.36 6.60
C GLY A 348 14.85 6.85 6.71
N ASN A 349 14.40 6.20 7.76
CA ASN A 349 14.54 4.77 7.92
C ASN A 349 13.55 3.99 7.04
N ILE A 350 13.92 2.75 6.75
CA ILE A 350 13.13 1.84 5.92
C ILE A 350 12.64 0.68 6.80
N MET A 351 11.35 0.41 6.71
CA MET A 351 10.74 -0.75 7.36
C MET A 351 11.14 -2.06 6.67
N PRO A 352 11.18 -3.17 7.40
CA PRO A 352 11.28 -4.49 6.79
C PRO A 352 10.17 -4.71 5.75
N PRO A 353 10.41 -5.56 4.72
CA PRO A 353 9.40 -5.82 3.70
C PRO A 353 8.15 -6.46 4.31
N LYS A 354 6.98 -6.15 3.72
CA LYS A 354 5.70 -6.72 4.15
C LYS A 354 5.34 -6.37 5.61
N THR A 355 5.57 -5.13 5.99
CA THR A 355 5.21 -4.59 7.31
C THR A 355 3.81 -3.99 7.32
N THR A 356 3.39 -3.34 6.23
CA THR A 356 2.13 -2.61 6.14
C THR A 356 1.19 -3.23 5.12
N TRP A 357 -0.10 -3.24 5.45
CA TRP A 357 -1.17 -3.60 4.52
C TRP A 357 -2.34 -2.64 4.70
N PHE A 358 -2.65 -1.90 3.63
CA PHE A 358 -3.78 -0.96 3.62
C PHE A 358 -4.96 -1.53 2.86
N GLU A 359 -6.15 -1.39 3.44
CA GLU A 359 -7.43 -1.69 2.81
C GLU A 359 -8.44 -0.56 3.10
N PRO A 360 -9.39 -0.35 2.18
CA PRO A 360 -9.50 -0.94 0.84
C PRO A 360 -8.44 -0.40 -0.14
N LYS A 361 -8.11 -1.21 -1.17
CA LYS A 361 -7.19 -0.77 -2.24
C LYS A 361 -7.88 0.24 -3.14
N LEU A 362 -7.12 1.25 -3.60
CA LEU A 362 -7.63 2.22 -4.57
C LEU A 362 -8.05 1.54 -5.87
N ARG A 363 -9.16 2.00 -6.46
CA ARG A 363 -9.62 1.54 -7.77
C ARG A 363 -8.92 2.32 -8.88
N SER A 364 -8.54 1.58 -9.94
CA SER A 364 -8.05 2.16 -11.17
C SER A 364 -9.22 2.56 -12.09
N GLY A 365 -9.06 3.64 -12.84
CA GLY A 365 -9.99 4.02 -13.91
C GLY A 365 -11.11 4.99 -13.50
N LEU A 366 -11.20 5.40 -12.23
CA LEU A 366 -12.09 6.50 -11.82
C LEU A 366 -11.56 7.85 -12.31
N VAL A 367 -10.26 8.05 -12.18
CA VAL A 367 -9.51 9.18 -12.72
C VAL A 367 -8.22 8.69 -13.37
N ILE A 368 -7.76 9.41 -14.37
CA ILE A 368 -6.50 9.15 -15.09
C ILE A 368 -5.84 10.52 -15.30
N HIS A 369 -4.54 10.59 -15.09
CA HIS A 369 -3.75 11.79 -15.36
C HIS A 369 -2.92 11.57 -16.62
N LYS A 370 -3.13 12.39 -17.65
CA LYS A 370 -2.32 12.40 -18.89
C LYS A 370 -1.07 13.22 -18.69
N ILE A 371 0.05 12.75 -19.21
CA ILE A 371 1.36 13.40 -19.06
C ILE A 371 1.94 13.83 -20.40
#